data_5249a5e68d0aca6e6cc4dab3f263a371
#
_entry.id   5249a5e68d0aca6e6cc4dab3f263a371
#
_cell.length_a   1.000
_cell.length_b   1.000
_cell.length_c   1.000
_cell.angle_alpha   90.00
_cell.angle_beta   90.00
_cell.angle_gamma   90.00
#
_symmetry.space_group_name_H-M   'P 1'
#
loop_
_entity.id
_entity.type
_entity.pdbx_description
1 polymer ?
#
loop_
_entity_poly.entity_id
_entity_poly.type
_entity_poly.pdbx_seq_one_letter_code
_entity_poly.pdbx_strand_id
1 'polypeptide(L)'
;MKLGNLDLGNRLIVAPMADVSDAPFRKIAKEFGAGLTFTPMVSAKGIIDNEFHALRIFAFARDEKPIGVQLLGNNTEYLSGAVQELQRYKPDAIDLNCGCPVEKVTKHNFGAQLLDDPILMGKLIKSMVDVAGEIPITVKLRLGKSDGKINILETAKVAEESGASAVIVHTRTRNTKYKDDPTWDWLIKVKDHVRIPVIGNGSLFTPQDVKEMIEKTNVDSVMVARGALGNPFIFSRYKN
;
A
#
# COMPACT_ATOMS: atom_id res chain seq x y z
N MET A 1 12.22 -4.55 10.01
CA MET A 1 11.88 -3.25 9.40
C MET A 1 10.83 -2.56 10.25
N LYS A 2 10.94 -1.23 10.44
CA LYS A 2 9.94 -0.45 11.19
C LYS A 2 9.09 0.39 10.25
N LEU A 3 7.78 0.42 10.49
CA LEU A 3 6.82 1.35 9.92
C LEU A 3 6.32 2.24 11.06
N GLY A 4 6.83 3.47 11.19
CA GLY A 4 6.61 4.22 12.41
C GLY A 4 7.03 3.41 13.64
N ASN A 5 6.09 3.18 14.56
CA ASN A 5 6.32 2.37 15.77
C ASN A 5 6.12 0.86 15.55
N LEU A 6 5.61 0.43 14.40
CA LEU A 6 5.34 -0.98 14.09
C LEU A 6 6.62 -1.69 13.64
N ASP A 7 7.07 -2.70 14.39
CA ASP A 7 8.16 -3.58 13.97
C ASP A 7 7.61 -4.80 13.23
N LEU A 8 7.99 -4.94 11.98
CA LEU A 8 7.62 -6.10 11.16
C LEU A 8 8.68 -7.19 11.32
N GLY A 9 8.31 -8.30 11.91
CA GLY A 9 9.19 -9.46 12.10
C GLY A 9 9.65 -10.10 10.78
N ASN A 10 8.96 -9.84 9.66
CA ASN A 10 9.33 -10.26 8.31
C ASN A 10 9.17 -9.08 7.34
N ARG A 11 10.06 -9.01 6.36
CA ARG A 11 10.08 -7.96 5.32
C ARG A 11 9.10 -8.21 4.17
N LEU A 12 8.26 -9.26 4.24
CA LEU A 12 7.29 -9.60 3.21
C LEU A 12 5.89 -9.14 3.60
N ILE A 13 5.29 -8.32 2.74
CA ILE A 13 3.97 -7.73 2.95
C ILE A 13 3.00 -8.25 1.89
N VAL A 14 1.76 -8.55 2.29
CA VAL A 14 0.68 -8.90 1.35
C VAL A 14 0.02 -7.63 0.84
N ALA A 15 -0.09 -7.51 -0.48
CA ALA A 15 -0.75 -6.38 -1.12
C ALA A 15 -2.27 -6.37 -0.89
N PRO A 16 -2.88 -5.18 -0.75
CA PRO A 16 -4.32 -5.02 -0.87
C PRO A 16 -4.76 -5.37 -2.29
N MET A 17 -5.66 -6.34 -2.42
CA MET A 17 -6.20 -6.80 -3.71
C MET A 17 -7.72 -6.92 -3.59
N ALA A 18 -8.46 -6.14 -4.41
CA ALA A 18 -9.91 -6.23 -4.47
C ALA A 18 -10.33 -7.68 -4.83
N ASP A 19 -11.37 -8.16 -4.16
CA ASP A 19 -11.94 -9.50 -4.32
C ASP A 19 -10.97 -10.68 -4.04
N VAL A 20 -9.79 -10.41 -3.47
CA VAL A 20 -8.76 -11.42 -3.22
C VAL A 20 -8.25 -11.41 -1.77
N SER A 21 -7.81 -10.25 -1.25
CA SER A 21 -7.21 -10.18 0.09
C SER A 21 -8.27 -10.14 1.21
N ASP A 22 -9.21 -11.07 1.15
CA ASP A 22 -10.19 -11.33 2.20
C ASP A 22 -9.56 -11.98 3.45
N ALA A 23 -10.34 -12.17 4.51
CA ALA A 23 -9.83 -12.71 5.77
C ALA A 23 -9.21 -14.12 5.63
N PRO A 24 -9.82 -15.10 4.92
CA PRO A 24 -9.19 -16.38 4.67
C PRO A 24 -7.83 -16.29 3.99
N PHE A 25 -7.73 -15.49 2.93
CA PHE A 25 -6.46 -15.29 2.22
C PHE A 25 -5.38 -14.67 3.12
N ARG A 26 -5.73 -13.63 3.88
CA ARG A 26 -4.80 -12.97 4.79
C ARG A 26 -4.32 -13.91 5.91
N LYS A 27 -5.23 -14.71 6.49
CA LYS A 27 -4.88 -15.71 7.52
C LYS A 27 -3.88 -16.73 7.00
N ILE A 28 -4.13 -17.31 5.83
CA ILE A 28 -3.19 -18.24 5.20
C ILE A 28 -1.84 -17.56 4.98
N ALA A 29 -1.80 -16.36 4.42
CA ALA A 29 -0.54 -15.64 4.21
C ALA A 29 0.23 -15.40 5.53
N LYS A 30 -0.49 -15.09 6.63
CA LYS A 30 0.09 -14.92 7.97
C LYS A 30 0.66 -16.23 8.51
N GLU A 31 -0.04 -17.35 8.38
CA GLU A 31 0.43 -18.69 8.78
C GLU A 31 1.73 -19.06 8.07
N PHE A 32 1.89 -18.64 6.81
CA PHE A 32 3.11 -18.84 6.05
C PHE A 32 4.17 -17.75 6.25
N GLY A 33 3.98 -16.82 7.18
CA GLY A 33 5.00 -15.89 7.63
C GLY A 33 4.98 -14.50 7.02
N ALA A 34 3.87 -14.06 6.40
CA ALA A 34 3.73 -12.66 5.99
C ALA A 34 3.86 -11.72 7.20
N GLY A 35 4.75 -10.70 7.10
CA GLY A 35 4.99 -9.75 8.18
C GLY A 35 3.83 -8.79 8.41
N LEU A 36 3.15 -8.37 7.33
CA LEU A 36 1.98 -7.49 7.35
C LEU A 36 1.05 -7.88 6.22
N THR A 37 -0.24 -7.84 6.47
CA THR A 37 -1.27 -7.99 5.43
C THR A 37 -2.13 -6.74 5.34
N PHE A 38 -2.73 -6.48 4.18
CA PHE A 38 -3.68 -5.38 4.01
C PHE A 38 -5.06 -5.90 3.62
N THR A 39 -6.11 -5.25 4.15
CA THR A 39 -7.47 -5.46 3.66
C THR A 39 -7.58 -4.99 2.20
N PRO A 40 -8.59 -5.44 1.42
CA PRO A 40 -8.93 -4.78 0.18
C PRO A 40 -9.17 -3.28 0.40
N MET A 41 -9.01 -2.47 -0.66
CA MET A 41 -9.29 -1.04 -0.56
C MET A 41 -10.75 -0.76 -0.23
N VAL A 42 -11.01 0.12 0.72
CA VAL A 42 -12.33 0.51 1.17
C VAL A 42 -12.56 2.01 1.00
N SER A 43 -13.76 2.41 0.61
CA SER A 43 -14.15 3.81 0.49
C SER A 43 -14.13 4.51 1.86
N ALA A 44 -13.36 5.59 1.99
CA ALA A 44 -13.38 6.41 3.20
C ALA A 44 -14.77 6.97 3.48
N LYS A 45 -15.47 7.46 2.43
CA LYS A 45 -16.87 7.92 2.53
C LYS A 45 -17.78 6.79 3.01
N GLY A 46 -17.63 5.57 2.46
CA GLY A 46 -18.46 4.42 2.87
C GLY A 46 -18.27 4.03 4.34
N ILE A 47 -17.07 4.22 4.90
CA ILE A 47 -16.84 4.03 6.35
C ILE A 47 -17.61 5.07 7.16
N ILE A 48 -17.54 6.35 6.78
CA ILE A 48 -18.22 7.44 7.47
C ILE A 48 -19.75 7.32 7.39
N ASP A 49 -20.25 6.94 6.22
CA ASP A 49 -21.68 6.72 6.01
C ASP A 49 -22.18 5.39 6.62
N ASN A 50 -21.29 4.64 7.27
CA ASN A 50 -21.60 3.34 7.90
C ASN A 50 -22.21 2.32 6.93
N GLU A 51 -21.73 2.34 5.66
CA GLU A 51 -22.20 1.43 4.63
C GLU A 51 -21.83 -0.02 4.97
N PHE A 52 -22.79 -0.91 5.02
CA PHE A 52 -22.60 -2.33 5.35
C PHE A 52 -21.51 -2.99 4.49
N HIS A 53 -21.46 -2.66 3.19
CA HIS A 53 -20.45 -3.21 2.29
C HIS A 53 -19.04 -2.72 2.65
N ALA A 54 -18.87 -1.43 2.97
CA ALA A 54 -17.59 -0.87 3.38
C ALA A 54 -17.09 -1.52 4.69
N LEU A 55 -17.98 -1.67 5.68
CA LEU A 55 -17.63 -2.31 6.95
C LEU A 55 -17.18 -3.76 6.78
N ARG A 56 -17.79 -4.50 5.87
CA ARG A 56 -17.37 -5.88 5.55
C ARG A 56 -16.01 -5.98 4.87
N ILE A 57 -15.67 -5.03 4.00
CA ILE A 57 -14.41 -5.04 3.26
C ILE A 57 -13.21 -4.93 4.20
N PHE A 58 -13.26 -4.04 5.17
CA PHE A 58 -12.13 -3.84 6.08
C PHE A 58 -12.20 -4.70 7.35
N ALA A 59 -13.26 -5.49 7.55
CA ALA A 59 -13.38 -6.35 8.73
C ALA A 59 -12.18 -7.31 8.87
N PHE A 60 -11.62 -7.35 10.06
CA PHE A 60 -10.53 -8.25 10.42
C PHE A 60 -10.63 -8.71 11.88
N ALA A 61 -10.05 -9.85 12.18
CA ALA A 61 -9.95 -10.39 13.51
C ALA A 61 -8.59 -10.07 14.17
N ARG A 62 -8.51 -10.16 15.49
CA ARG A 62 -7.27 -9.86 16.24
C ARG A 62 -6.11 -10.81 15.92
N ASP A 63 -6.39 -12.02 15.51
CA ASP A 63 -5.42 -13.05 15.13
C ASP A 63 -4.79 -12.79 13.74
N GLU A 64 -5.33 -11.84 12.98
CA GLU A 64 -4.74 -11.42 11.70
C GLU A 64 -3.62 -10.38 11.82
N LYS A 65 -3.37 -9.87 13.03
CA LYS A 65 -2.33 -8.82 13.25
C LYS A 65 -0.90 -9.35 13.03
N PRO A 66 0.03 -8.50 12.51
CA PRO A 66 -0.20 -7.10 12.10
C PRO A 66 -1.01 -7.00 10.81
N ILE A 67 -1.97 -6.07 10.81
CA ILE A 67 -2.87 -5.82 9.68
C ILE A 67 -3.01 -4.33 9.38
N GLY A 68 -2.98 -3.98 8.09
CA GLY A 68 -3.28 -2.65 7.59
C GLY A 68 -4.64 -2.56 6.92
N VAL A 69 -5.25 -1.38 6.96
CA VAL A 69 -6.46 -1.04 6.21
C VAL A 69 -6.12 -0.08 5.10
N GLN A 70 -6.49 -0.42 3.84
CA GLN A 70 -6.26 0.48 2.72
C GLN A 70 -7.50 1.31 2.42
N LEU A 71 -7.37 2.64 2.51
CA LEU A 71 -8.42 3.62 2.19
C LEU A 71 -8.37 4.06 0.73
N LEU A 72 -9.55 4.30 0.17
CA LEU A 72 -9.78 4.94 -1.12
C LEU A 72 -10.57 6.23 -0.89
N GLY A 73 -10.03 7.37 -1.31
CA GLY A 73 -10.67 8.68 -1.12
C GLY A 73 -9.90 9.81 -1.80
N ASN A 74 -10.56 10.96 -1.99
CA ASN A 74 -9.98 12.19 -2.53
C ASN A 74 -10.49 13.45 -1.82
N ASN A 75 -11.05 13.27 -0.62
CA ASN A 75 -11.57 14.35 0.22
C ASN A 75 -10.95 14.23 1.61
N THR A 76 -10.42 15.33 2.12
CA THR A 76 -9.70 15.39 3.41
C THR A 76 -10.60 15.05 4.60
N GLU A 77 -11.85 15.51 4.59
CA GLU A 77 -12.80 15.28 5.69
C GLU A 77 -13.19 13.80 5.78
N TYR A 78 -13.49 13.18 4.62
CA TYR A 78 -13.80 11.74 4.61
C TYR A 78 -12.59 10.88 5.01
N LEU A 79 -11.38 11.22 4.56
CA LEU A 79 -10.19 10.45 4.91
C LEU A 79 -9.83 10.59 6.39
N SER A 80 -9.80 11.81 6.92
CA SER A 80 -9.52 12.03 8.34
C SER A 80 -10.59 11.40 9.24
N GLY A 81 -11.87 11.55 8.89
CA GLY A 81 -12.95 10.90 9.63
C GLY A 81 -12.88 9.38 9.58
N ALA A 82 -12.57 8.79 8.42
CA ALA A 82 -12.38 7.35 8.30
C ALA A 82 -11.20 6.85 9.14
N VAL A 83 -10.09 7.60 9.20
CA VAL A 83 -8.95 7.27 10.07
C VAL A 83 -9.38 7.30 11.54
N GLN A 84 -10.13 8.32 11.98
CA GLN A 84 -10.64 8.41 13.35
C GLN A 84 -11.57 7.22 13.69
N GLU A 85 -12.46 6.85 12.77
CA GLU A 85 -13.35 5.69 12.98
C GLU A 85 -12.54 4.38 13.06
N LEU A 86 -11.54 4.21 12.20
CA LEU A 86 -10.69 3.01 12.19
C LEU A 86 -9.86 2.82 13.46
N GLN A 87 -9.56 3.89 14.21
CA GLN A 87 -8.83 3.78 15.50
C GLN A 87 -9.56 2.85 16.48
N ARG A 88 -10.89 2.76 16.44
CA ARG A 88 -11.68 1.87 17.29
C ARG A 88 -11.39 0.38 17.04
N TYR A 89 -11.00 0.06 15.80
CA TYR A 89 -10.65 -1.29 15.38
C TYR A 89 -9.17 -1.60 15.59
N LYS A 90 -8.34 -0.56 15.86
CA LYS A 90 -6.91 -0.67 16.13
C LYS A 90 -6.14 -1.41 15.03
N PRO A 91 -6.22 -1.01 13.74
CA PRO A 91 -5.32 -1.54 12.72
C PRO A 91 -3.88 -1.18 13.05
N ASP A 92 -2.92 -1.95 12.55
CA ASP A 92 -1.50 -1.71 12.80
C ASP A 92 -0.90 -0.73 11.78
N ALA A 93 -1.60 -0.46 10.67
CA ALA A 93 -1.28 0.57 9.69
C ALA A 93 -2.54 1.01 8.94
N ILE A 94 -2.53 2.22 8.39
CA ILE A 94 -3.55 2.68 7.43
C ILE A 94 -2.84 3.16 6.19
N ASP A 95 -3.30 2.74 5.01
CA ASP A 95 -2.70 3.04 3.72
C ASP A 95 -3.63 3.85 2.83
N LEU A 96 -3.10 4.86 2.15
CA LEU A 96 -3.83 5.59 1.10
C LEU A 96 -3.56 4.95 -0.26
N ASN A 97 -4.61 4.57 -0.97
CA ASN A 97 -4.49 4.05 -2.33
C ASN A 97 -4.29 5.20 -3.34
N CYS A 98 -3.09 5.34 -3.86
CA CYS A 98 -2.73 6.20 -4.98
C CYS A 98 -2.23 5.38 -6.19
N GLY A 99 -2.64 4.11 -6.30
CA GLY A 99 -2.10 3.21 -7.31
C GLY A 99 -3.11 2.42 -8.14
N CYS A 100 -4.39 2.36 -7.76
CA CYS A 100 -5.41 1.63 -8.51
C CYS A 100 -5.67 2.28 -9.87
N PRO A 101 -5.42 1.58 -11.02
CA PRO A 101 -5.56 2.17 -12.34
C PRO A 101 -6.95 1.94 -12.97
N VAL A 102 -7.83 1.22 -12.28
CA VAL A 102 -9.14 0.81 -12.82
C VAL A 102 -10.00 2.04 -13.11
N GLU A 103 -10.58 2.10 -14.30
CA GLU A 103 -11.37 3.23 -14.77
C GLU A 103 -12.52 3.62 -13.81
N LYS A 104 -13.20 2.61 -13.24
CA LYS A 104 -14.25 2.81 -12.21
C LYS A 104 -13.75 3.60 -11.00
N VAL A 105 -12.44 3.56 -10.71
CA VAL A 105 -11.78 4.28 -9.60
C VAL A 105 -11.28 5.64 -10.10
N THR A 106 -10.54 5.66 -11.20
CA THR A 106 -9.86 6.87 -11.68
C THR A 106 -10.80 7.94 -12.22
N LYS A 107 -11.96 7.56 -12.80
CA LYS A 107 -12.99 8.53 -13.24
C LYS A 107 -13.58 9.38 -12.11
N HIS A 108 -13.43 8.94 -10.86
CA HIS A 108 -13.86 9.69 -9.67
C HIS A 108 -12.69 10.40 -8.98
N ASN A 109 -11.55 10.56 -9.65
CA ASN A 109 -10.32 11.15 -9.12
C ASN A 109 -9.77 10.40 -7.90
N PHE A 110 -9.90 9.06 -7.86
CA PHE A 110 -9.32 8.19 -6.85
C PHE A 110 -8.12 7.39 -7.40
N GLY A 111 -7.41 6.73 -6.50
CA GLY A 111 -6.36 5.78 -6.85
C GLY A 111 -5.23 6.44 -7.65
N ALA A 112 -4.83 5.83 -8.78
CA ALA A 112 -3.74 6.34 -9.60
C ALA A 112 -4.01 7.70 -10.26
N GLN A 113 -5.23 8.23 -10.22
CA GLN A 113 -5.54 9.57 -10.69
C GLN A 113 -4.94 10.64 -9.77
N LEU A 114 -4.80 10.37 -8.47
CA LEU A 114 -4.19 11.29 -7.50
C LEU A 114 -2.72 11.62 -7.83
N LEU A 115 -2.03 10.78 -8.59
CA LEU A 115 -0.66 11.04 -9.03
C LEU A 115 -0.56 12.24 -9.99
N ASP A 116 -1.66 12.62 -10.63
CA ASP A 116 -1.71 13.78 -11.53
C ASP A 116 -1.83 15.11 -10.75
N ASP A 117 -2.10 15.07 -9.43
CA ASP A 117 -2.16 16.22 -8.52
C ASP A 117 -1.43 15.94 -7.19
N PRO A 118 -0.09 16.06 -7.18
CA PRO A 118 0.72 15.83 -5.97
C PRO A 118 0.35 16.76 -4.81
N ILE A 119 -0.13 17.98 -5.10
CA ILE A 119 -0.54 18.95 -4.07
C ILE A 119 -1.78 18.44 -3.31
N LEU A 120 -2.80 17.99 -4.06
CA LEU A 120 -3.98 17.37 -3.45
C LEU A 120 -3.58 16.11 -2.67
N MET A 121 -2.76 15.24 -3.27
CA MET A 121 -2.27 14.02 -2.62
C MET A 121 -1.60 14.34 -1.27
N GLY A 122 -0.75 15.35 -1.22
CA GLY A 122 -0.10 15.80 0.02
C GLY A 122 -1.11 16.25 1.09
N LYS A 123 -2.11 17.05 0.70
CA LYS A 123 -3.19 17.48 1.62
C LYS A 123 -3.98 16.29 2.18
N LEU A 124 -4.27 15.29 1.35
CA LEU A 124 -4.98 14.08 1.76
C LEU A 124 -4.16 13.28 2.77
N ILE A 125 -2.87 13.05 2.49
CA ILE A 125 -1.96 12.35 3.40
C ILE A 125 -1.86 13.10 4.73
N LYS A 126 -1.63 14.41 4.69
CA LYS A 126 -1.52 15.26 5.88
C LYS A 126 -2.78 15.18 6.75
N SER A 127 -3.97 15.22 6.14
CA SER A 127 -5.23 15.11 6.87
C SER A 127 -5.40 13.78 7.60
N MET A 128 -4.88 12.69 7.03
CA MET A 128 -4.86 11.38 7.68
C MET A 128 -3.85 11.32 8.82
N VAL A 129 -2.63 11.82 8.59
CA VAL A 129 -1.53 11.84 9.59
C VAL A 129 -1.91 12.63 10.83
N ASP A 130 -2.54 13.80 10.65
CA ASP A 130 -2.90 14.71 11.76
C ASP A 130 -3.86 14.08 12.78
N VAL A 131 -4.62 13.07 12.37
CA VAL A 131 -5.61 12.40 13.23
C VAL A 131 -5.26 10.94 13.55
N ALA A 132 -4.20 10.39 12.96
CA ALA A 132 -3.88 8.96 13.09
C ALA A 132 -3.35 8.55 14.47
N GLY A 133 -2.88 9.50 15.28
CA GLY A 133 -2.21 9.21 16.55
C GLY A 133 -0.93 8.42 16.31
N GLU A 134 -0.82 7.23 16.90
CA GLU A 134 0.35 6.35 16.75
C GLU A 134 0.26 5.39 15.55
N ILE A 135 -0.87 5.34 14.85
CA ILE A 135 -1.05 4.44 13.70
C ILE A 135 -0.27 4.98 12.50
N PRO A 136 0.72 4.25 11.97
CA PRO A 136 1.48 4.69 10.81
C PRO A 136 0.59 4.81 9.57
N ILE A 137 0.70 5.94 8.88
CA ILE A 137 0.08 6.18 7.59
C ILE A 137 1.07 5.82 6.49
N THR A 138 0.69 4.95 5.57
CA THR A 138 1.47 4.60 4.38
C THR A 138 0.76 5.02 3.11
N VAL A 139 1.47 5.10 2.00
CA VAL A 139 0.90 5.49 0.72
C VAL A 139 1.33 4.52 -0.36
N LYS A 140 0.37 3.94 -1.09
CA LYS A 140 0.66 3.03 -2.19
C LYS A 140 0.56 3.75 -3.53
N LEU A 141 1.71 3.85 -4.21
CA LEU A 141 1.96 4.63 -5.42
C LEU A 141 2.20 3.75 -6.65
N ARG A 142 2.07 4.34 -7.84
CA ARG A 142 2.65 3.90 -9.11
C ARG A 142 3.70 4.91 -9.59
N LEU A 143 4.43 4.57 -10.67
CA LEU A 143 5.49 5.44 -11.21
C LEU A 143 4.98 6.78 -11.78
N GLY A 144 3.71 6.88 -12.08
CA GLY A 144 3.07 8.04 -12.70
C GLY A 144 2.01 7.60 -13.71
N LYS A 145 1.62 8.49 -14.61
CA LYS A 145 0.56 8.26 -15.59
C LYS A 145 0.99 7.32 -16.72
N SER A 146 2.14 7.55 -17.30
CA SER A 146 2.69 6.81 -18.45
C SER A 146 4.22 6.93 -18.46
N ASP A 147 4.90 6.17 -19.30
CA ASP A 147 6.36 6.19 -19.39
C ASP A 147 6.92 7.58 -19.76
N GLY A 148 6.15 8.39 -20.51
CA GLY A 148 6.49 9.79 -20.79
C GLY A 148 6.07 10.78 -19.69
N LYS A 149 5.40 10.32 -18.62
CA LYS A 149 4.93 11.13 -17.48
C LYS A 149 5.11 10.36 -16.17
N ILE A 150 6.37 10.09 -15.84
CA ILE A 150 6.78 9.51 -14.57
C ILE A 150 7.05 10.64 -13.60
N ASN A 151 6.38 10.63 -12.43
CA ASN A 151 6.55 11.61 -11.36
C ASN A 151 6.71 10.98 -9.97
N ILE A 152 7.15 9.72 -9.93
CA ILE A 152 7.29 8.98 -8.67
C ILE A 152 8.22 9.67 -7.66
N LEU A 153 9.28 10.35 -8.11
CA LEU A 153 10.19 11.04 -7.20
C LEU A 153 9.48 12.20 -6.50
N GLU A 154 8.72 13.00 -7.24
CA GLU A 154 7.91 14.08 -6.70
C GLU A 154 6.84 13.54 -5.74
N THR A 155 6.05 12.54 -6.17
CA THR A 155 4.96 12.00 -5.35
C THR A 155 5.46 11.28 -4.10
N ALA A 156 6.60 10.59 -4.17
CA ALA A 156 7.23 9.99 -3.00
C ALA A 156 7.74 11.06 -2.01
N LYS A 157 8.31 12.15 -2.52
CA LYS A 157 8.77 13.27 -1.71
C LYS A 157 7.61 14.00 -1.02
N VAL A 158 6.54 14.26 -1.76
CA VAL A 158 5.30 14.84 -1.20
C VAL A 158 4.73 13.94 -0.11
N ALA A 159 4.71 12.62 -0.29
CA ALA A 159 4.25 11.68 0.73
C ALA A 159 5.10 11.78 2.00
N GLU A 160 6.43 11.80 1.88
CA GLU A 160 7.34 11.98 3.02
C GLU A 160 7.10 13.31 3.75
N GLU A 161 7.06 14.42 3.02
CA GLU A 161 6.87 15.77 3.58
C GLU A 161 5.49 15.95 4.23
N SER A 162 4.50 15.17 3.79
CA SER A 162 3.17 15.13 4.40
C SER A 162 3.06 14.23 5.61
N GLY A 163 4.16 13.55 6.02
CA GLY A 163 4.24 12.76 7.24
C GLY A 163 3.93 11.27 7.05
N ALA A 164 3.93 10.75 5.82
CA ALA A 164 3.79 9.31 5.60
C ALA A 164 4.94 8.55 6.26
N SER A 165 4.63 7.40 6.88
CA SER A 165 5.60 6.54 7.55
C SER A 165 6.36 5.62 6.59
N ALA A 166 5.85 5.41 5.38
CA ALA A 166 6.49 4.68 4.29
C ALA A 166 5.77 4.91 2.96
N VAL A 167 6.46 4.66 1.86
CA VAL A 167 5.87 4.58 0.52
C VAL A 167 5.97 3.15 -0.03
N ILE A 168 4.90 2.69 -0.68
CA ILE A 168 4.82 1.39 -1.35
C ILE A 168 4.75 1.67 -2.85
N VAL A 169 5.78 1.31 -3.59
CA VAL A 169 5.93 1.68 -5.01
C VAL A 169 5.69 0.48 -5.90
N HIS A 170 4.55 0.49 -6.63
CA HIS A 170 4.35 -0.44 -7.74
C HIS A 170 5.08 0.09 -8.98
N THR A 171 6.09 -0.64 -9.43
CA THR A 171 7.04 -0.23 -10.48
C THR A 171 6.48 -0.34 -11.90
N ARG A 172 5.24 0.08 -12.06
CA ARG A 172 4.52 0.28 -13.33
C ARG A 172 3.83 1.64 -13.31
N THR A 173 3.65 2.24 -14.49
CA THR A 173 2.80 3.44 -14.62
C THR A 173 1.31 3.05 -14.59
N ARG A 174 0.42 4.05 -14.52
CA ARG A 174 -1.03 3.81 -14.59
C ARG A 174 -1.44 3.09 -15.88
N ASN A 175 -0.81 3.46 -17.00
CA ASN A 175 -1.14 2.94 -18.32
C ASN A 175 -0.44 1.60 -18.64
N THR A 176 0.61 1.22 -17.90
CA THR A 176 1.34 -0.04 -18.10
C THR A 176 0.47 -1.22 -17.70
N LYS A 177 0.32 -2.19 -18.60
CA LYS A 177 -0.48 -3.40 -18.35
C LYS A 177 0.26 -4.37 -17.42
N TYR A 178 -0.48 -5.25 -16.75
CA TYR A 178 0.11 -6.24 -15.85
C TYR A 178 0.99 -7.28 -16.53
N LYS A 179 0.84 -7.47 -17.83
CA LYS A 179 1.68 -8.38 -18.64
C LYS A 179 3.03 -7.79 -19.01
N ASP A 180 3.16 -6.45 -18.98
CA ASP A 180 4.40 -5.76 -19.31
C ASP A 180 5.34 -5.80 -18.08
N ASP A 181 6.65 -5.77 -18.31
CA ASP A 181 7.62 -5.88 -17.22
C ASP A 181 7.63 -4.62 -16.34
N PRO A 182 7.81 -4.79 -15.02
CA PRO A 182 7.99 -3.67 -14.10
C PRO A 182 9.41 -3.11 -14.21
N THR A 183 9.57 -1.81 -14.00
CA THR A 183 10.87 -1.14 -14.05
C THR A 183 11.41 -0.94 -12.64
N TRP A 184 12.12 -1.94 -12.09
CA TRP A 184 12.62 -1.91 -10.72
C TRP A 184 13.68 -0.82 -10.45
N ASP A 185 14.38 -0.33 -11.47
CA ASP A 185 15.39 0.74 -11.33
C ASP A 185 14.82 2.02 -10.69
N TRP A 186 13.52 2.25 -10.82
CA TRP A 186 12.87 3.36 -10.15
C TRP A 186 12.86 3.23 -8.63
N LEU A 187 12.92 2.01 -8.08
CA LEU A 187 13.03 1.82 -6.64
C LEU A 187 14.36 2.34 -6.10
N ILE A 188 15.46 2.16 -6.82
CA ILE A 188 16.78 2.70 -6.46
C ILE A 188 16.68 4.23 -6.36
N LYS A 189 16.13 4.87 -7.40
CA LYS A 189 15.98 6.33 -7.45
C LYS A 189 15.09 6.86 -6.32
N VAL A 190 13.98 6.16 -6.02
CA VAL A 190 13.09 6.54 -4.91
C VAL A 190 13.82 6.37 -3.58
N LYS A 191 14.55 5.27 -3.41
CA LYS A 191 15.32 4.98 -2.18
C LYS A 191 16.37 6.03 -1.89
N ASP A 192 17.02 6.57 -2.93
CA ASP A 192 18.00 7.66 -2.81
C ASP A 192 17.34 9.03 -2.57
N HIS A 193 16.05 9.16 -2.90
CA HIS A 193 15.34 10.44 -2.90
C HIS A 193 14.56 10.72 -1.61
N VAL A 194 14.10 9.69 -0.88
CA VAL A 194 13.36 9.80 0.38
C VAL A 194 14.08 9.11 1.53
N ARG A 195 13.82 9.55 2.75
CA ARG A 195 14.39 8.99 3.99
C ARG A 195 13.48 7.97 4.66
N ILE A 196 12.18 8.03 4.36
CA ILE A 196 11.21 7.07 4.88
C ILE A 196 11.38 5.70 4.19
N PRO A 197 10.97 4.60 4.84
CA PRO A 197 11.02 3.27 4.24
C PRO A 197 10.35 3.19 2.87
N VAL A 198 11.02 2.51 1.94
CA VAL A 198 10.52 2.22 0.60
C VAL A 198 10.21 0.74 0.47
N ILE A 199 8.97 0.40 0.13
CA ILE A 199 8.48 -0.95 -0.05
C ILE A 199 8.31 -1.21 -1.55
N GLY A 200 9.10 -2.13 -2.10
CA GLY A 200 9.04 -2.48 -3.53
C GLY A 200 7.85 -3.40 -3.86
N ASN A 201 7.21 -3.16 -4.99
CA ASN A 201 6.11 -3.99 -5.50
C ASN A 201 6.17 -4.07 -7.02
N GLY A 202 5.98 -5.27 -7.59
CA GLY A 202 5.89 -5.48 -9.03
C GLY A 202 6.50 -6.81 -9.48
N SER A 203 5.67 -7.72 -10.02
CA SER A 203 6.05 -9.03 -10.59
C SER A 203 6.90 -9.92 -9.68
N LEU A 204 6.53 -10.02 -8.40
CA LEU A 204 7.13 -10.95 -7.44
C LEU A 204 6.29 -12.24 -7.43
N PHE A 205 6.73 -13.29 -8.11
CA PHE A 205 6.04 -14.57 -8.23
C PHE A 205 6.76 -15.69 -7.51
N THR A 206 8.07 -15.56 -7.30
CA THR A 206 8.94 -16.55 -6.67
C THR A 206 9.74 -15.95 -5.52
N PRO A 207 10.26 -16.77 -4.57
CA PRO A 207 11.19 -16.29 -3.58
C PRO A 207 12.47 -15.69 -4.19
N GLN A 208 12.87 -16.16 -5.38
CA GLN A 208 14.00 -15.60 -6.10
C GLN A 208 13.74 -14.16 -6.57
N ASP A 209 12.53 -13.87 -7.10
CA ASP A 209 12.17 -12.49 -7.49
C ASP A 209 12.20 -11.54 -6.29
N VAL A 210 11.76 -12.02 -5.10
CA VAL A 210 11.82 -11.28 -3.85
C VAL A 210 13.26 -10.93 -3.48
N LYS A 211 14.15 -11.94 -3.51
CA LYS A 211 15.57 -11.78 -3.22
C LYS A 211 16.21 -10.80 -4.20
N GLU A 212 15.98 -10.98 -5.48
CA GLU A 212 16.53 -10.11 -6.53
C GLU A 212 16.08 -8.66 -6.39
N MET A 213 14.80 -8.41 -6.11
CA MET A 213 14.32 -7.02 -5.90
C MET A 213 15.06 -6.38 -4.73
N ILE A 214 15.19 -7.06 -3.59
CA ILE A 214 15.87 -6.51 -2.41
C ILE A 214 17.35 -6.25 -2.71
N GLU A 215 18.05 -7.23 -3.29
CA GLU A 215 19.49 -7.12 -3.58
C GLU A 215 19.81 -6.05 -4.63
N LYS A 216 18.99 -5.96 -5.68
CA LYS A 216 19.20 -4.99 -6.76
C LYS A 216 18.81 -3.57 -6.40
N THR A 217 17.80 -3.40 -5.54
CA THR A 217 17.22 -2.07 -5.31
C THR A 217 17.38 -1.52 -3.89
N ASN A 218 17.89 -2.35 -2.97
CA ASN A 218 18.09 -1.99 -1.56
C ASN A 218 16.83 -1.44 -0.87
N VAL A 219 15.64 -1.87 -1.31
CA VAL A 219 14.38 -1.52 -0.63
C VAL A 219 14.30 -2.11 0.78
N ASP A 220 13.60 -1.44 1.66
CA ASP A 220 13.47 -1.86 3.07
C ASP A 220 12.60 -3.10 3.24
N SER A 221 11.64 -3.27 2.33
CA SER A 221 10.69 -4.38 2.33
C SER A 221 10.11 -4.58 0.93
N VAL A 222 9.40 -5.68 0.72
CA VAL A 222 8.70 -5.96 -0.54
C VAL A 222 7.25 -6.34 -0.29
N MET A 223 6.39 -5.93 -1.21
CA MET A 223 4.98 -6.25 -1.19
C MET A 223 4.63 -7.23 -2.31
N VAL A 224 4.18 -8.42 -1.93
CA VAL A 224 3.75 -9.48 -2.84
C VAL A 224 2.25 -9.36 -3.10
N ALA A 225 1.85 -9.42 -4.36
CA ALA A 225 0.45 -9.41 -4.79
C ALA A 225 0.09 -10.76 -5.45
N ARG A 226 -0.03 -10.79 -6.76
CA ARG A 226 -0.44 -11.97 -7.54
C ARG A 226 0.44 -13.21 -7.31
N GLY A 227 1.70 -13.03 -6.95
CA GLY A 227 2.60 -14.15 -6.64
C GLY A 227 2.22 -14.95 -5.39
N ALA A 228 1.32 -14.43 -4.55
CA ALA A 228 0.77 -15.15 -3.42
C ALA A 228 -0.49 -15.97 -3.76
N LEU A 229 -1.08 -15.77 -4.95
CA LEU A 229 -2.27 -16.50 -5.38
C LEU A 229 -1.93 -17.97 -5.61
N GLY A 230 -2.57 -18.87 -4.83
CA GLY A 230 -2.27 -20.30 -4.88
C GLY A 230 -0.84 -20.67 -4.43
N ASN A 231 -0.05 -19.70 -3.93
CA ASN A 231 1.33 -19.90 -3.54
C ASN A 231 1.68 -19.15 -2.22
N PRO A 232 1.08 -19.49 -1.10
CA PRO A 232 1.40 -18.87 0.19
C PRO A 232 2.83 -19.18 0.64
N PHE A 233 3.46 -20.22 0.09
CA PHE A 233 4.83 -20.61 0.39
C PHE A 233 5.87 -19.54 0.06
N ILE A 234 5.54 -18.53 -0.77
CA ILE A 234 6.43 -17.41 -1.09
C ILE A 234 6.88 -16.68 0.19
N PHE A 235 6.03 -16.63 1.24
CA PHE A 235 6.33 -15.97 2.50
C PHE A 235 7.25 -16.81 3.41
N SER A 236 7.14 -18.14 3.40
CA SER A 236 7.94 -19.02 4.26
C SER A 236 9.28 -19.41 3.65
N ARG A 237 9.39 -19.38 2.33
CA ARG A 237 10.62 -19.77 1.62
C ARG A 237 11.65 -18.64 1.53
N TYR A 238 11.23 -17.41 1.71
CA TYR A 238 12.16 -16.30 1.87
C TYR A 238 12.62 -16.25 3.32
N LYS A 239 13.89 -16.63 3.56
CA LYS A 239 14.56 -16.46 4.85
C LYS A 239 15.42 -15.19 4.76
N ASN A 240 15.23 -14.27 5.72
CA ASN A 240 16.06 -13.07 5.88
C ASN A 240 17.53 -13.44 6.10
#